data_80d35bea1f82de0396ffea51113cceaa
#
_entry.id   80d35bea1f82de0396ffea51113cceaa
#
_cell.length_a   1.000
_cell.length_b   1.000
_cell.length_c   1.000
_cell.angle_alpha   90.00
_cell.angle_beta   90.00
_cell.angle_gamma   90.00
#
_symmetry.space_group_name_H-M   'P 1'
#
loop_
_entity.id
_entity.type
_entity.pdbx_description
1 polymer ?
#
loop_
_entity_poly.entity_id
_entity_poly.type
_entity_poly.pdbx_seq_one_letter_code
_entity_poly.pdbx_strand_id
1 'polypeptide(L)'
;GCVAWGFSVHLRCSDIKIRGNLKIIAALLAAWLLDVLLKYPVKSDLAASIMWYLYYVPMMFIPTFFLASALHAAVLDRHVAWRRVVSIAWAIDAVLCVLVLTNNYHHLVFAFDLSDPHWSRDYTYQAGYWCVTAWSLVQYVGFFAAAFPAARTQLKSAFLPMAIILGVGVAYFALFIARKAGLFSTNIALVYSILVI
;
A
#
# COMPACT_ATOMS: atom_id res chain seq x y z
N GLY A 1 -8.39 -1.65 -15.56
CA GLY A 1 -7.47 -2.03 -14.51
C GLY A 1 -8.15 -2.55 -13.26
N CYS A 2 -7.97 -1.89 -12.11
CA CYS A 2 -8.34 -2.40 -10.78
C CYS A 2 -9.83 -2.76 -10.61
N VAL A 3 -10.74 -1.98 -11.18
CA VAL A 3 -12.19 -2.25 -11.12
C VAL A 3 -12.53 -3.52 -11.90
N ALA A 4 -11.99 -3.68 -13.11
CA ALA A 4 -12.20 -4.87 -13.93
C ALA A 4 -11.60 -6.12 -13.25
N TRP A 5 -10.45 -5.98 -12.61
CA TRP A 5 -9.86 -7.05 -11.82
C TRP A 5 -10.74 -7.43 -10.63
N GLY A 6 -11.24 -6.47 -9.87
CA GLY A 6 -12.16 -6.72 -8.75
C GLY A 6 -13.44 -7.44 -9.20
N PHE A 7 -13.96 -7.11 -10.37
CA PHE A 7 -15.10 -7.81 -10.96
C PHE A 7 -14.74 -9.24 -11.39
N SER A 8 -13.57 -9.43 -12.01
CA SER A 8 -13.04 -10.76 -12.36
C SER A 8 -12.86 -11.65 -11.13
N VAL A 9 -12.35 -11.09 -10.02
CA VAL A 9 -12.23 -11.79 -8.73
C VAL A 9 -13.60 -12.24 -8.22
N HIS A 10 -14.64 -11.40 -8.35
CA HIS A 10 -15.99 -11.76 -7.95
C HIS A 10 -16.51 -12.99 -8.67
N LEU A 11 -16.23 -13.09 -9.96
CA LEU A 11 -16.72 -14.20 -10.80
C LEU A 11 -15.91 -15.50 -10.65
N ARG A 12 -14.61 -15.39 -10.37
CA ARG A 12 -13.67 -16.52 -10.43
C ARG A 12 -13.25 -17.07 -9.08
N CYS A 13 -13.33 -16.27 -8.01
CA CYS A 13 -12.93 -16.72 -6.69
C CYS A 13 -14.12 -17.32 -5.93
N SER A 14 -14.07 -18.61 -5.66
CA SER A 14 -15.10 -19.36 -4.92
C SER A 14 -15.05 -19.13 -3.42
N ASP A 15 -13.86 -18.89 -2.87
CA ASP A 15 -13.68 -18.67 -1.43
C ASP A 15 -14.19 -17.27 -1.04
N ILE A 16 -15.17 -17.25 -0.14
CA ILE A 16 -15.88 -16.01 0.26
C ILE A 16 -14.94 -15.02 0.98
N LYS A 17 -14.03 -15.52 1.83
CA LYS A 17 -13.10 -14.66 2.60
C LYS A 17 -12.04 -14.05 1.68
N ILE A 18 -11.40 -14.88 0.85
CA ILE A 18 -10.41 -14.40 -0.11
C ILE A 18 -11.06 -13.42 -1.08
N ARG A 19 -12.23 -13.76 -1.61
CA ARG A 19 -13.00 -12.89 -2.50
C ARG A 19 -13.33 -11.55 -1.87
N GLY A 20 -13.72 -11.53 -0.58
CA GLY A 20 -13.99 -10.31 0.17
C GLY A 20 -12.76 -9.44 0.28
N ASN A 21 -11.65 -9.99 0.72
CA ASN A 21 -10.38 -9.27 0.86
C ASN A 21 -9.87 -8.71 -0.49
N LEU A 22 -9.91 -9.52 -1.54
CA LEU A 22 -9.45 -9.10 -2.87
C LEU A 22 -10.32 -7.98 -3.46
N LYS A 23 -11.63 -7.96 -3.18
CA LYS A 23 -12.50 -6.85 -3.56
C LYS A 23 -12.13 -5.55 -2.83
N ILE A 24 -11.85 -5.65 -1.53
CA ILE A 24 -11.40 -4.50 -0.74
C ILE A 24 -10.07 -3.98 -1.29
N ILE A 25 -9.12 -4.87 -1.59
CA ILE A 25 -7.85 -4.50 -2.23
C ILE A 25 -8.10 -3.79 -3.57
N ALA A 26 -9.00 -4.29 -4.41
CA ALA A 26 -9.33 -3.66 -5.68
C ALA A 26 -9.92 -2.25 -5.49
N ALA A 27 -10.77 -2.07 -4.49
CA ALA A 27 -11.34 -0.77 -4.14
C ALA A 27 -10.27 0.20 -3.60
N LEU A 28 -9.38 -0.28 -2.73
CA LEU A 28 -8.27 0.51 -2.20
C LEU A 28 -7.28 0.91 -3.31
N LEU A 29 -6.96 0.02 -4.24
CA LEU A 29 -6.12 0.32 -5.40
C LEU A 29 -6.79 1.36 -6.32
N ALA A 30 -8.10 1.25 -6.55
CA ALA A 30 -8.84 2.22 -7.34
C ALA A 30 -8.87 3.60 -6.65
N ALA A 31 -9.08 3.63 -5.33
CA ALA A 31 -9.03 4.85 -4.54
C ALA A 31 -7.63 5.48 -4.56
N TRP A 32 -6.59 4.67 -4.46
CA TRP A 32 -5.20 5.12 -4.54
C TRP A 32 -4.87 5.76 -5.89
N LEU A 33 -5.25 5.10 -6.99
CA LEU A 33 -5.05 5.65 -8.34
C LEU A 33 -5.85 6.94 -8.55
N LEU A 34 -7.07 6.99 -8.04
CA LEU A 34 -7.90 8.19 -8.10
C LEU A 34 -7.27 9.34 -7.31
N ASP A 35 -6.76 9.09 -6.11
CA ASP A 35 -6.05 10.07 -5.30
C ASP A 35 -4.84 10.65 -6.04
N VAL A 36 -4.00 9.78 -6.65
CA VAL A 36 -2.86 10.19 -7.47
C VAL A 36 -3.29 11.11 -8.62
N LEU A 37 -4.37 10.77 -9.31
CA LEU A 37 -4.89 11.57 -10.44
C LEU A 37 -5.46 12.92 -9.97
N LEU A 38 -6.21 12.93 -8.89
CA LEU A 38 -6.85 14.14 -8.35
C LEU A 38 -5.85 15.10 -7.71
N LYS A 39 -4.70 14.61 -7.24
CA LYS A 39 -3.65 15.44 -6.65
C LYS A 39 -3.05 16.46 -7.64
N TYR A 40 -2.94 16.11 -8.93
CA TYR A 40 -2.31 16.99 -9.92
C TYR A 40 -3.02 18.33 -10.17
N PRO A 41 -4.36 18.39 -10.31
CA PRO A 41 -5.08 19.64 -10.53
C PRO A 41 -5.29 20.48 -9.26
N VAL A 42 -4.98 19.96 -8.08
CA VAL A 42 -5.20 20.64 -6.80
C VAL A 42 -4.22 21.80 -6.65
N LYS A 43 -4.76 23.00 -6.46
CA LYS A 43 -3.98 24.25 -6.27
C LYS A 43 -3.81 24.63 -4.80
N SER A 44 -4.67 24.16 -3.92
CA SER A 44 -4.62 24.44 -2.48
C SER A 44 -3.59 23.54 -1.80
N ASP A 45 -2.60 24.12 -1.12
CA ASP A 45 -1.57 23.37 -0.39
C ASP A 45 -2.17 22.50 0.72
N LEU A 46 -3.18 22.98 1.42
CA LEU A 46 -3.89 22.22 2.44
C LEU A 46 -4.57 20.97 1.82
N ALA A 47 -5.27 21.14 0.70
CA ALA A 47 -5.92 20.02 0.03
C ALA A 47 -4.88 19.03 -0.54
N ALA A 48 -3.77 19.52 -1.08
CA ALA A 48 -2.68 18.70 -1.57
C ALA A 48 -2.03 17.87 -0.44
N SER A 49 -1.84 18.46 0.74
CA SER A 49 -1.30 17.74 1.90
C SER A 49 -2.26 16.66 2.42
N ILE A 50 -3.57 16.95 2.48
CA ILE A 50 -4.59 15.96 2.86
C ILE A 50 -4.59 14.77 1.90
N MET A 51 -4.58 15.03 0.59
CA MET A 51 -4.49 13.96 -0.42
C MET A 51 -3.19 13.18 -0.28
N TRP A 52 -2.08 13.86 0.01
CA TRP A 52 -0.81 13.20 0.30
C TRP A 52 -0.89 12.24 1.49
N TYR A 53 -1.64 12.59 2.54
CA TYR A 53 -1.85 11.69 3.68
C TYR A 53 -2.79 10.54 3.34
N LEU A 54 -3.87 10.79 2.59
CA LEU A 54 -4.81 9.75 2.15
C LEU A 54 -4.14 8.69 1.27
N TYR A 55 -3.12 9.07 0.52
CA TYR A 55 -2.28 8.13 -0.26
C TYR A 55 -1.71 6.98 0.59
N TYR A 56 -1.38 7.23 1.87
CA TYR A 56 -0.80 6.22 2.76
C TYR A 56 -1.82 5.22 3.29
N VAL A 57 -3.10 5.53 3.29
CA VAL A 57 -4.15 4.61 3.76
C VAL A 57 -4.15 3.31 2.95
N PRO A 58 -4.32 3.32 1.63
CA PRO A 58 -4.24 2.08 0.85
C PRO A 58 -2.85 1.44 0.91
N MET A 59 -1.78 2.23 0.95
CA MET A 59 -0.42 1.71 1.04
C MET A 59 -0.21 0.82 2.28
N MET A 60 -0.81 1.16 3.43
CA MET A 60 -0.68 0.38 4.66
C MET A 60 -1.63 -0.82 4.70
N PHE A 61 -2.88 -0.64 4.30
CA PHE A 61 -3.89 -1.69 4.47
C PHE A 61 -3.86 -2.79 3.40
N ILE A 62 -3.46 -2.48 2.16
CA ILE A 62 -3.39 -3.46 1.07
C ILE A 62 -2.50 -4.66 1.43
N PRO A 63 -1.27 -4.49 1.94
CA PRO A 63 -0.41 -5.62 2.31
C PRO A 63 -1.02 -6.52 3.38
N THR A 64 -1.72 -5.95 4.37
CA THR A 64 -2.37 -6.73 5.44
C THR A 64 -3.54 -7.56 4.89
N PHE A 65 -4.36 -7.01 3.98
CA PHE A 65 -5.40 -7.80 3.31
C PHE A 65 -4.80 -8.93 2.48
N PHE A 66 -3.68 -8.69 1.80
CA PHE A 66 -2.96 -9.73 1.08
C PHE A 66 -2.42 -10.80 2.01
N LEU A 67 -1.76 -10.41 3.11
CA LEU A 67 -1.25 -11.35 4.12
C LEU A 67 -2.38 -12.22 4.69
N ALA A 68 -3.50 -11.61 5.08
CA ALA A 68 -4.67 -12.32 5.60
C ALA A 68 -5.21 -13.33 4.57
N SER A 69 -5.26 -12.94 3.29
CA SER A 69 -5.71 -13.82 2.20
C SER A 69 -4.74 -14.98 1.96
N ALA A 70 -3.44 -14.72 2.00
CA ALA A 70 -2.42 -15.75 1.82
C ALA A 70 -2.42 -16.78 2.97
N LEU A 71 -2.54 -16.30 4.21
CA LEU A 71 -2.64 -17.16 5.39
C LEU A 71 -3.91 -18.03 5.35
N HIS A 72 -5.03 -17.47 4.90
CA HIS A 72 -6.27 -18.22 4.73
C HIS A 72 -6.12 -19.29 3.64
N ALA A 73 -5.57 -18.93 2.49
CA ALA A 73 -5.31 -19.86 1.39
C ALA A 73 -4.35 -21.00 1.77
N ALA A 74 -3.36 -20.70 2.61
CA ALA A 74 -2.44 -21.70 3.16
C ALA A 74 -3.04 -22.52 4.33
N VAL A 75 -4.29 -22.24 4.72
CA VAL A 75 -4.98 -22.85 5.87
C VAL A 75 -4.28 -22.56 7.21
N LEU A 76 -3.39 -21.58 7.24
CA LEU A 76 -2.64 -21.18 8.43
C LEU A 76 -3.49 -20.31 9.39
N ASP A 77 -4.54 -19.67 8.91
CA ASP A 77 -5.48 -18.87 9.70
C ASP A 77 -6.25 -19.67 10.76
N ARG A 78 -6.23 -21.00 10.67
CA ARG A 78 -6.77 -21.90 11.73
C ARG A 78 -5.95 -21.86 13.02
N HIS A 79 -4.66 -21.55 12.93
CA HIS A 79 -3.79 -21.43 14.09
C HIS A 79 -3.95 -20.07 14.78
N VAL A 80 -4.12 -20.10 16.10
CA VAL A 80 -4.31 -18.89 16.92
C VAL A 80 -3.16 -17.89 16.75
N ALA A 81 -1.93 -18.40 16.63
CA ALA A 81 -0.75 -17.56 16.45
C ALA A 81 -0.88 -16.66 15.19
N TRP A 82 -1.26 -17.23 14.04
CA TRP A 82 -1.38 -16.49 12.79
C TRP A 82 -2.55 -15.49 12.82
N ARG A 83 -3.66 -15.85 13.47
CA ARG A 83 -4.75 -14.89 13.68
C ARG A 83 -4.30 -13.69 14.52
N ARG A 84 -3.49 -13.93 15.56
CA ARG A 84 -2.90 -12.84 16.36
C ARG A 84 -1.96 -11.97 15.53
N VAL A 85 -1.12 -12.55 14.67
CA VAL A 85 -0.24 -11.81 13.76
C VAL A 85 -1.06 -10.86 12.89
N VAL A 86 -2.13 -11.32 12.26
CA VAL A 86 -2.99 -10.48 11.43
C VAL A 86 -3.68 -9.39 12.26
N SER A 87 -4.17 -9.72 13.46
CA SER A 87 -4.80 -8.70 14.35
C SER A 87 -3.80 -7.63 14.80
N ILE A 88 -2.55 -8.03 15.10
CA ILE A 88 -1.47 -7.08 15.43
C ILE A 88 -1.13 -6.22 14.22
N ALA A 89 -1.07 -6.81 13.02
CA ALA A 89 -0.82 -6.05 11.80
C ALA A 89 -1.90 -4.98 11.59
N TRP A 90 -3.19 -5.32 11.74
CA TRP A 90 -4.28 -4.36 11.68
C TRP A 90 -4.17 -3.23 12.71
N ALA A 91 -3.78 -3.56 13.94
CA ALA A 91 -3.61 -2.57 14.99
C ALA A 91 -2.46 -1.60 14.67
N ILE A 92 -1.33 -2.11 14.18
CA ILE A 92 -0.19 -1.29 13.77
C ILE A 92 -0.56 -0.41 12.57
N ASP A 93 -1.25 -0.96 11.55
CA ASP A 93 -1.74 -0.20 10.40
C ASP A 93 -2.63 0.97 10.84
N ALA A 94 -3.57 0.71 11.75
CA ALA A 94 -4.45 1.74 12.26
C ALA A 94 -3.68 2.85 13.00
N VAL A 95 -2.72 2.49 13.85
CA VAL A 95 -1.88 3.46 14.59
C VAL A 95 -1.04 4.30 13.63
N LEU A 96 -0.37 3.66 12.66
CA LEU A 96 0.45 4.36 11.68
C LEU A 96 -0.42 5.22 10.74
N CYS A 97 -1.62 4.75 10.39
CA CYS A 97 -2.58 5.54 9.61
C CYS A 97 -3.00 6.81 10.36
N VAL A 98 -3.35 6.69 11.65
CA VAL A 98 -3.65 7.87 12.48
C VAL A 98 -2.45 8.79 12.56
N LEU A 99 -1.24 8.25 12.76
CA LEU A 99 0.00 9.03 12.79
C LEU A 99 0.19 9.85 11.49
N VAL A 100 -0.04 9.26 10.32
CA VAL A 100 0.07 9.97 9.04
C VAL A 100 -1.04 11.01 8.88
N LEU A 101 -2.29 10.66 9.16
CA LEU A 101 -3.44 11.54 8.97
C LEU A 101 -3.44 12.74 9.92
N THR A 102 -2.79 12.61 11.08
CA THR A 102 -2.65 13.69 12.07
C THR A 102 -1.32 14.46 11.95
N ASN A 103 -0.55 14.24 10.89
CA ASN A 103 0.80 14.82 10.74
C ASN A 103 0.84 16.36 10.86
N ASN A 104 -0.23 17.07 10.49
CA ASN A 104 -0.29 18.53 10.62
C ASN A 104 -0.18 19.03 12.07
N TYR A 105 -0.41 18.17 13.06
CA TYR A 105 -0.31 18.55 14.48
C TYR A 105 1.08 18.30 15.08
N HIS A 106 1.81 17.31 14.59
CA HIS A 106 3.05 16.84 15.24
C HIS A 106 4.27 16.81 14.31
N HIS A 107 4.08 16.86 13.00
CA HIS A 107 5.15 16.84 11.97
C HIS A 107 6.14 15.67 12.09
N LEU A 108 5.72 14.53 12.67
CA LEU A 108 6.60 13.37 12.90
C LEU A 108 6.81 12.51 11.64
N VAL A 109 5.94 12.64 10.64
CA VAL A 109 6.05 11.88 9.38
C VAL A 109 6.64 12.75 8.28
N PHE A 110 6.11 13.96 8.12
CA PHE A 110 6.57 14.97 7.17
C PHE A 110 6.72 16.30 7.87
N ALA A 111 7.85 16.96 7.69
CA ALA A 111 8.02 18.35 8.09
C ALA A 111 7.97 19.23 6.83
N PHE A 112 7.14 20.26 6.88
CA PHE A 112 6.94 21.24 5.82
C PHE A 112 7.59 22.55 6.20
N ASP A 113 8.18 23.25 5.21
CA ASP A 113 8.58 24.64 5.37
C ASP A 113 7.39 25.55 5.09
N LEU A 114 6.67 25.95 6.13
CA LEU A 114 5.50 26.81 6.04
C LEU A 114 5.81 28.25 5.57
N SER A 115 7.08 28.63 5.45
CA SER A 115 7.52 29.92 4.89
C SER A 115 7.46 29.94 3.36
N ASP A 116 7.45 28.78 2.71
CA ASP A 116 7.30 28.66 1.26
C ASP A 116 5.84 28.87 0.84
N PRO A 117 5.54 29.73 -0.16
CA PRO A 117 4.20 29.87 -0.73
C PRO A 117 3.58 28.56 -1.26
N HIS A 118 4.42 27.58 -1.57
CA HIS A 118 4.04 26.24 -2.05
C HIS A 118 4.53 25.12 -1.11
N TRP A 119 4.40 25.35 0.20
CA TRP A 119 4.89 24.49 1.28
C TRP A 119 4.50 23.01 1.11
N SER A 120 3.37 22.70 0.49
CA SER A 120 2.96 21.30 0.27
C SER A 120 3.86 20.51 -0.69
N ARG A 121 4.71 21.20 -1.44
CA ARG A 121 5.61 20.61 -2.45
C ARG A 121 7.01 20.37 -1.91
N ASP A 122 7.42 21.13 -0.90
CA ASP A 122 8.72 20.96 -0.25
C ASP A 122 8.55 20.45 1.17
N TYR A 123 8.96 19.22 1.38
CA TYR A 123 8.86 18.51 2.65
C TYR A 123 10.03 17.57 2.87
N THR A 124 10.38 17.39 4.14
CA THR A 124 11.41 16.44 4.58
C THR A 124 10.76 15.24 5.27
N TYR A 125 11.33 14.05 5.01
CA TYR A 125 10.88 12.82 5.66
C TYR A 125 11.43 12.74 7.09
N GLN A 126 10.53 12.51 8.04
CA GLN A 126 10.85 12.37 9.45
C GLN A 126 10.86 10.90 9.89
N ALA A 127 11.17 10.64 11.15
CA ALA A 127 11.26 9.28 11.70
C ALA A 127 9.99 8.45 11.49
N GLY A 128 8.81 9.06 11.62
CA GLY A 128 7.52 8.39 11.39
C GLY A 128 7.37 7.85 9.98
N TYR A 129 7.86 8.58 8.97
CA TYR A 129 7.88 8.09 7.58
C TYR A 129 8.67 6.79 7.45
N TRP A 130 9.84 6.73 8.06
CA TRP A 130 10.67 5.54 8.02
C TRP A 130 10.06 4.36 8.77
N CYS A 131 9.32 4.63 9.86
CA CYS A 131 8.54 3.60 10.56
C CYS A 131 7.44 3.02 9.66
N VAL A 132 6.67 3.87 8.96
CA VAL A 132 5.63 3.45 8.00
C VAL A 132 6.24 2.61 6.88
N THR A 133 7.35 3.07 6.34
CA THR A 133 8.07 2.41 5.25
C THR A 133 8.61 1.04 5.66
N ALA A 134 9.28 0.97 6.82
CA ALA A 134 9.82 -0.28 7.36
C ALA A 134 8.70 -1.28 7.66
N TRP A 135 7.60 -0.81 8.23
CA TRP A 135 6.43 -1.65 8.50
C TRP A 135 5.83 -2.22 7.22
N SER A 136 5.63 -1.38 6.19
CA SER A 136 5.14 -1.85 4.89
C SER A 136 6.05 -2.93 4.29
N LEU A 137 7.37 -2.75 4.40
CA LEU A 137 8.33 -3.76 3.93
C LEU A 137 8.19 -5.08 4.69
N VAL A 138 8.04 -5.04 6.02
CA VAL A 138 7.80 -6.24 6.85
C VAL A 138 6.54 -6.98 6.41
N GLN A 139 5.46 -6.24 6.13
CA GLN A 139 4.20 -6.83 5.66
C GLN A 139 4.36 -7.49 4.28
N TYR A 140 5.09 -6.88 3.34
CA TYR A 140 5.37 -7.47 2.03
C TYR A 140 6.18 -8.76 2.16
N VAL A 141 7.23 -8.77 3.00
CA VAL A 141 8.00 -9.99 3.28
C VAL A 141 7.11 -11.07 3.89
N GLY A 142 6.29 -10.72 4.87
CA GLY A 142 5.32 -11.64 5.49
C GLY A 142 4.32 -12.21 4.49
N PHE A 143 3.81 -11.37 3.59
CA PHE A 143 2.94 -11.83 2.50
C PHE A 143 3.64 -12.85 1.59
N PHE A 144 4.85 -12.56 1.09
CA PHE A 144 5.57 -13.48 0.23
C PHE A 144 5.88 -14.80 0.93
N ALA A 145 6.27 -14.75 2.20
CA ALA A 145 6.49 -15.96 3.01
C ALA A 145 5.22 -16.81 3.15
N ALA A 146 4.06 -16.18 3.33
CA ALA A 146 2.77 -16.88 3.42
C ALA A 146 2.24 -17.33 2.04
N ALA A 147 2.50 -16.57 0.97
CA ALA A 147 2.07 -16.88 -0.38
C ALA A 147 2.79 -18.10 -0.96
N PHE A 148 4.04 -18.36 -0.55
CA PHE A 148 4.81 -19.48 -1.06
C PHE A 148 4.17 -20.86 -0.76
N PRO A 149 3.76 -21.20 0.48
CA PRO A 149 2.99 -22.41 0.74
C PRO A 149 1.61 -22.42 0.10
N ALA A 150 0.93 -21.23 0.04
CA ALA A 150 -0.38 -21.11 -0.60
C ALA A 150 -0.35 -21.37 -2.11
N ALA A 151 0.73 -21.00 -2.80
CA ALA A 151 0.90 -21.26 -4.23
C ALA A 151 1.05 -22.75 -4.57
N ARG A 152 1.37 -23.60 -3.61
CA ARG A 152 1.39 -25.05 -3.78
C ARG A 152 -0.01 -25.67 -3.78
N THR A 153 -1.01 -24.97 -3.30
CA THR A 153 -2.42 -25.35 -3.33
C THR A 153 -3.09 -24.82 -4.60
N GLN A 154 -4.37 -25.12 -4.82
CA GLN A 154 -5.11 -24.85 -6.06
C GLN A 154 -5.31 -23.35 -6.43
N LEU A 155 -4.69 -22.43 -5.70
CA LEU A 155 -4.89 -20.98 -5.86
C LEU A 155 -3.83 -20.25 -6.70
N LYS A 156 -3.04 -20.96 -7.52
CA LYS A 156 -2.01 -20.35 -8.40
C LYS A 156 -2.53 -19.19 -9.24
N SER A 157 -3.76 -19.30 -9.74
CA SER A 157 -4.37 -18.27 -10.61
C SER A 157 -4.69 -16.95 -9.88
N ALA A 158 -4.94 -16.99 -8.56
CA ALA A 158 -5.20 -15.80 -7.76
C ALA A 158 -3.89 -15.17 -7.25
N PHE A 159 -2.89 -15.99 -6.89
CA PHE A 159 -1.64 -15.50 -6.30
C PHE A 159 -0.66 -14.93 -7.32
N LEU A 160 -0.66 -15.38 -8.57
CA LEU A 160 0.25 -14.85 -9.58
C LEU A 160 0.00 -13.37 -9.88
N PRO A 161 -1.22 -12.89 -10.14
CA PRO A 161 -1.49 -11.46 -10.29
C PRO A 161 -1.11 -10.66 -9.04
N MET A 162 -1.37 -11.19 -7.85
CA MET A 162 -0.99 -10.57 -6.58
C MET A 162 0.53 -10.42 -6.45
N ALA A 163 1.28 -11.46 -6.75
CA ALA A 163 2.74 -11.45 -6.71
C ALA A 163 3.33 -10.44 -7.72
N ILE A 164 2.73 -10.33 -8.90
CA ILE A 164 3.13 -9.34 -9.91
C ILE A 164 2.90 -7.92 -9.39
N ILE A 165 1.70 -7.60 -8.89
CA ILE A 165 1.36 -6.27 -8.36
C ILE A 165 2.32 -5.88 -7.22
N LEU A 166 2.57 -6.81 -6.30
CA LEU A 166 3.50 -6.57 -5.19
C LEU A 166 4.95 -6.48 -5.65
N GLY A 167 5.37 -7.31 -6.59
CA GLY A 167 6.70 -7.22 -7.20
C GLY A 167 6.93 -5.87 -7.86
N VAL A 168 5.94 -5.35 -8.59
CA VAL A 168 5.95 -4.01 -9.16
C VAL A 168 6.02 -2.94 -8.06
N GLY A 169 5.28 -3.11 -6.96
CA GLY A 169 5.35 -2.19 -5.80
C GLY A 169 6.74 -2.17 -5.15
N VAL A 170 7.36 -3.34 -4.96
CA VAL A 170 8.73 -3.45 -4.43
C VAL A 170 9.75 -2.82 -5.38
N ALA A 171 9.61 -3.06 -6.68
CA ALA A 171 10.48 -2.45 -7.70
C ALA A 171 10.34 -0.93 -7.70
N TYR A 172 9.12 -0.40 -7.63
CA TYR A 172 8.87 1.03 -7.49
C TYR A 172 9.56 1.61 -6.26
N PHE A 173 9.44 0.93 -5.12
CA PHE A 173 10.04 1.38 -3.88
C PHE A 173 11.57 1.38 -3.94
N ALA A 174 12.18 0.34 -4.53
CA ALA A 174 13.61 0.28 -4.75
C ALA A 174 14.09 1.44 -5.66
N LEU A 175 13.36 1.72 -6.74
CA LEU A 175 13.63 2.85 -7.63
C LEU A 175 13.47 4.20 -6.92
N PHE A 176 12.46 4.34 -6.04
CA PHE A 176 12.28 5.54 -5.23
C PHE A 176 13.47 5.79 -4.30
N ILE A 177 13.95 4.74 -3.59
CA ILE A 177 15.14 4.85 -2.74
C ILE A 177 16.37 5.22 -3.57
N ALA A 178 16.58 4.54 -4.70
CA ALA A 178 17.71 4.80 -5.58
C ALA A 178 17.71 6.25 -6.12
N ARG A 179 16.53 6.81 -6.44
CA ARG A 179 16.39 8.22 -6.80
C ARG A 179 16.74 9.15 -5.63
N LYS A 180 16.27 8.86 -4.41
CA LYS A 180 16.61 9.64 -3.22
C LYS A 180 18.10 9.57 -2.88
N ALA A 181 18.77 8.46 -3.22
CA ALA A 181 20.22 8.31 -3.14
C ALA A 181 20.98 9.03 -4.27
N GLY A 182 20.30 9.73 -5.19
CA GLY A 182 20.92 10.49 -6.27
C GLY A 182 21.43 9.66 -7.45
N LEU A 183 21.05 8.37 -7.54
CA LEU A 183 21.51 7.47 -8.61
C LEU A 183 20.89 7.82 -9.97
N PHE A 184 19.75 8.52 -10.00
CA PHE A 184 19.13 9.05 -11.22
C PHE A 184 18.10 10.15 -10.92
N SER A 185 17.82 11.01 -11.93
CA SER A 185 16.99 12.21 -11.78
C SER A 185 15.57 12.09 -12.36
N THR A 186 15.23 10.98 -13.02
CA THR A 186 13.97 10.82 -13.75
C THR A 186 12.77 10.75 -12.82
N ASN A 187 11.63 11.35 -13.20
CA ASN A 187 10.40 11.32 -12.41
C ASN A 187 9.68 9.96 -12.56
N ILE A 188 10.12 8.98 -11.76
CA ILE A 188 9.66 7.59 -11.79
C ILE A 188 8.19 7.46 -11.40
N ALA A 189 7.68 8.37 -10.56
CA ALA A 189 6.27 8.33 -10.15
C ALA A 189 5.33 8.44 -11.36
N LEU A 190 5.69 9.27 -12.36
CA LEU A 190 4.91 9.42 -13.59
C LEU A 190 4.95 8.14 -14.44
N VAL A 191 6.14 7.58 -14.62
CA VAL A 191 6.32 6.34 -15.39
C VAL A 191 5.57 5.17 -14.74
N TYR A 192 5.61 5.07 -13.42
CA TYR A 192 4.90 4.04 -12.67
C TYR A 192 3.38 4.19 -12.78
N SER A 193 2.86 5.41 -12.67
CA SER A 193 1.42 5.67 -12.82
C SER A 193 0.91 5.25 -14.21
N ILE A 194 1.71 5.42 -15.25
CA ILE A 194 1.38 5.00 -16.62
C ILE A 194 1.41 3.47 -16.77
N LEU A 195 2.34 2.78 -16.10
CA LEU A 195 2.49 1.32 -16.20
C LEU A 195 1.43 0.53 -15.40
N VAL A 196 0.80 1.15 -14.39
CA VAL A 196 -0.17 0.49 -13.51
C VAL A 196 -1.63 0.71 -13.94
N ILE A 197 -1.89 1.70 -14.81
CA ILE A 197 -3.20 1.95 -15.41
C ILE A 197 -3.48 0.95 -16.53
#